data_826edd0bbca7619b567af40c00aa66ab
#
_entry.id   826edd0bbca7619b567af40c00aa66ab
#
_cell.length_a   1.000
_cell.length_b   1.000
_cell.length_c   1.000
_cell.angle_alpha   90.00
_cell.angle_beta   90.00
_cell.angle_gamma   90.00
#
_symmetry.space_group_name_H-M   'P 1'
#
loop_
_entity.id
_entity.type
_entity.pdbx_description
1 polymer ?
#
loop_
_entity_poly.entity_id
_entity_poly.type
_entity_poly.pdbx_seq_one_letter_code
_entity_poly.pdbx_strand_id
1 'polypeptide(L)'
;MIVFKLNIEEFEYAFRVDGPRDVEKGLIFDKTKYLLDPYARAVTGQSQWGVKDGSGQHYKARVVKDDFDWGNLSRPLIPMEDLVIYELHVRGFTIHESSAVAAPGTFEGLREKIPYLKELGVNAVELMPIFEFDEMQDARQVDGVQLYNYWGYNTVSFFAPNTSYASGVEYNREGNELKRLIQDCNENGIEVYLDVVFNH
;
A
#
# COMPACT_ATOMS: atom_id res chain seq x y z
N MET A 1 -0.32 16.61 -16.92
CA MET A 1 0.94 17.40 -16.99
C MET A 1 1.73 16.87 -18.17
N ILE A 2 2.27 17.74 -19.02
CA ILE A 2 3.13 17.34 -20.14
C ILE A 2 4.53 17.89 -19.81
N VAL A 3 5.52 17.02 -19.76
CA VAL A 3 6.90 17.38 -19.50
C VAL A 3 7.71 17.10 -20.77
N PHE A 4 8.33 18.13 -21.34
CA PHE A 4 9.08 18.03 -22.59
C PHE A 4 10.59 17.91 -22.32
N LYS A 5 11.27 17.08 -23.10
CA LYS A 5 12.74 16.96 -23.14
C LYS A 5 13.41 16.51 -21.82
N LEU A 6 12.65 15.85 -20.94
CA LEU A 6 13.22 15.25 -19.75
C LEU A 6 13.16 13.73 -19.92
N ASN A 7 14.31 13.09 -19.99
CA ASN A 7 14.42 11.63 -19.90
C ASN A 7 14.55 11.26 -18.41
N ILE A 8 13.48 11.52 -17.66
CA ILE A 8 13.42 11.23 -16.24
C ILE A 8 12.56 9.99 -16.07
N GLU A 9 13.16 8.94 -15.58
CA GLU A 9 12.49 7.68 -15.31
C GLU A 9 11.87 7.64 -13.92
N GLU A 10 12.47 8.34 -12.98
CA GLU A 10 12.09 8.40 -11.58
C GLU A 10 12.03 9.86 -11.12
N PHE A 11 10.85 10.31 -10.72
CA PHE A 11 10.69 11.60 -10.06
C PHE A 11 9.47 11.65 -9.16
N GLU A 12 9.54 12.54 -8.19
CA GLU A 12 8.46 12.84 -7.26
C GLU A 12 7.81 14.16 -7.63
N TYR A 13 6.49 14.26 -7.45
CA TYR A 13 5.77 15.49 -7.71
C TYR A 13 4.64 15.72 -6.73
N ALA A 14 4.25 16.98 -6.57
CA ALA A 14 3.07 17.39 -5.84
C ALA A 14 2.46 18.60 -6.54
N PHE A 15 1.19 18.88 -6.27
CA PHE A 15 0.50 20.01 -6.84
C PHE A 15 0.49 21.20 -5.87
N ARG A 16 0.46 22.40 -6.44
CA ARG A 16 0.04 23.62 -5.74
C ARG A 16 -1.15 24.19 -6.49
N VAL A 17 -2.22 24.48 -5.78
CA VAL A 17 -3.45 24.98 -6.37
C VAL A 17 -3.72 26.36 -5.81
N ASP A 18 -3.93 27.33 -6.71
CA ASP A 18 -4.33 28.70 -6.37
C ASP A 18 -5.77 28.94 -6.77
N GLY A 19 -6.49 29.74 -6.01
CA GLY A 19 -7.88 30.04 -6.27
C GLY A 19 -8.50 30.90 -5.16
N PRO A 20 -9.79 31.19 -5.25
CA PRO A 20 -10.47 31.99 -4.22
C PRO A 20 -10.50 31.27 -2.87
N ARG A 21 -10.40 32.04 -1.79
CA ARG A 21 -10.61 31.55 -0.45
C ARG A 21 -11.92 32.10 0.11
N ASP A 22 -12.92 31.23 0.20
CA ASP A 22 -14.24 31.53 0.77
C ASP A 22 -14.67 30.29 1.56
N VAL A 23 -14.40 30.32 2.86
CA VAL A 23 -14.61 29.16 3.75
C VAL A 23 -16.11 28.81 3.85
N GLU A 24 -17.00 29.80 3.78
CA GLU A 24 -18.45 29.58 3.85
C GLU A 24 -18.97 28.79 2.64
N LYS A 25 -18.29 28.95 1.49
CA LYS A 25 -18.57 28.19 0.27
C LYS A 25 -17.70 26.93 0.09
N GLY A 26 -16.90 26.58 1.10
CA GLY A 26 -15.98 25.44 1.02
C GLY A 26 -14.78 25.67 0.10
N LEU A 27 -14.49 26.90 -0.32
CA LEU A 27 -13.33 27.24 -1.14
C LEU A 27 -12.14 27.54 -0.22
N ILE A 28 -11.20 26.62 -0.13
CA ILE A 28 -10.06 26.70 0.79
C ILE A 28 -8.71 26.63 0.09
N PHE A 29 -8.62 27.19 -1.12
CA PHE A 29 -7.37 27.18 -1.89
C PHE A 29 -6.24 27.87 -1.12
N ASP A 30 -5.08 27.22 -1.10
CA ASP A 30 -3.87 27.74 -0.45
C ASP A 30 -2.64 27.28 -1.24
N LYS A 31 -2.14 28.15 -2.10
CA LYS A 31 -0.97 27.90 -2.94
C LYS A 31 0.34 27.68 -2.18
N THR A 32 0.38 27.91 -0.87
CA THR A 32 1.57 27.62 -0.07
C THR A 32 1.68 26.13 0.30
N LYS A 33 0.57 25.40 0.19
CA LYS A 33 0.51 23.98 0.51
C LYS A 33 0.79 23.11 -0.71
N TYR A 34 1.47 22.02 -0.46
CA TYR A 34 1.59 20.93 -1.43
C TYR A 34 0.44 19.94 -1.24
N LEU A 35 -0.14 19.52 -2.35
CA LEU A 35 -1.25 18.58 -2.41
C LEU A 35 -0.78 17.33 -3.15
N LEU A 36 -1.10 16.17 -2.58
CA LEU A 36 -0.87 14.90 -3.22
C LEU A 36 -1.80 14.76 -4.44
N ASP A 37 -1.33 14.11 -5.48
CA ASP A 37 -2.17 13.66 -6.58
C ASP A 37 -3.13 12.57 -6.07
N PRO A 38 -4.47 12.78 -6.11
CA PRO A 38 -5.41 11.78 -5.64
C PRO A 38 -5.40 10.48 -6.47
N TYR A 39 -4.82 10.50 -7.66
CA TYR A 39 -4.65 9.35 -8.55
C TYR A 39 -3.23 8.77 -8.54
N ALA A 40 -2.41 9.17 -7.58
CA ALA A 40 -1.05 8.64 -7.48
C ALA A 40 -1.07 7.11 -7.29
N ARG A 41 -0.31 6.39 -8.11
CA ARG A 41 -0.15 4.94 -8.05
C ARG A 41 1.06 4.49 -7.21
N ALA A 42 1.90 5.43 -6.82
CA ALA A 42 2.96 5.29 -5.84
C ALA A 42 3.21 6.64 -5.18
N VAL A 43 3.61 6.63 -3.93
CA VAL A 43 3.85 7.83 -3.15
C VAL A 43 5.16 7.72 -2.37
N THR A 44 5.69 8.87 -1.94
CA THR A 44 6.69 8.88 -0.88
C THR A 44 5.97 8.49 0.41
N GLY A 45 6.46 7.49 1.07
CA GLY A 45 5.85 7.02 2.30
C GLY A 45 6.91 6.84 3.38
N GLN A 46 6.64 5.93 4.28
CA GLN A 46 7.54 5.57 5.36
C GLN A 46 8.43 4.42 4.91
N SER A 47 9.73 4.58 5.10
CA SER A 47 10.70 3.51 4.80
C SER A 47 10.66 2.37 5.81
N GLN A 48 10.05 2.61 6.96
CA GLN A 48 9.95 1.64 8.04
C GLN A 48 8.68 1.90 8.86
N TRP A 49 7.97 0.84 9.18
CA TRP A 49 6.78 0.88 10.02
C TRP A 49 7.04 1.58 11.38
N GLY A 50 6.18 2.53 11.70
CA GLY A 50 6.22 3.24 12.99
C GLY A 50 7.36 4.24 13.14
N VAL A 51 8.09 4.54 12.06
CA VAL A 51 9.15 5.55 12.06
C VAL A 51 8.73 6.72 11.18
N LYS A 52 8.51 7.88 11.80
CA LYS A 52 8.32 9.12 11.07
C LYS A 52 9.70 9.71 10.79
N ASP A 53 10.07 9.82 9.52
CA ASP A 53 11.25 10.60 9.20
C ASP A 53 10.95 12.07 9.56
N GLY A 54 11.85 12.70 10.32
CA GLY A 54 11.65 14.00 10.93
C GLY A 54 11.57 15.18 9.96
N SER A 55 11.37 14.93 8.66
CA SER A 55 11.42 15.93 7.60
C SER A 55 10.18 16.80 7.49
N GLY A 56 9.08 16.48 8.24
CA GLY A 56 7.78 17.14 8.07
C GLY A 56 7.25 17.00 6.64
N GLN A 57 7.70 15.99 5.94
CA GLN A 57 7.42 15.82 4.52
C GLN A 57 5.94 15.52 4.31
N HIS A 58 5.35 16.31 3.43
CA HIS A 58 4.08 15.96 2.82
C HIS A 58 4.32 14.79 1.85
N TYR A 59 3.38 13.85 1.79
CA TYR A 59 3.39 12.83 0.77
C TYR A 59 3.47 13.47 -0.63
N LYS A 60 4.30 12.90 -1.49
CA LYS A 60 4.41 13.27 -2.90
C LYS A 60 4.06 12.06 -3.75
N ALA A 61 3.48 12.30 -4.89
CA ALA A 61 3.28 11.26 -5.88
C ALA A 61 4.60 10.87 -6.54
N ARG A 62 4.73 9.60 -6.91
CA ARG A 62 5.83 9.06 -7.72
C ARG A 62 5.31 8.63 -9.08
N VAL A 63 6.15 8.77 -10.09
CA VAL A 63 5.84 8.23 -11.42
C VAL A 63 5.99 6.72 -11.40
N VAL A 64 5.01 6.03 -11.97
CA VAL A 64 5.02 4.57 -12.11
C VAL A 64 5.07 4.22 -13.58
N LYS A 65 6.05 3.41 -13.99
CA LYS A 65 6.04 2.75 -15.29
C LYS A 65 5.12 1.54 -15.25
N ASP A 66 4.45 1.29 -16.35
CA ASP A 66 3.53 0.17 -16.49
C ASP A 66 4.21 -0.96 -17.28
N ASP A 67 5.34 -1.41 -16.72
CA ASP A 67 6.26 -2.37 -17.34
C ASP A 67 6.35 -3.71 -16.58
N PHE A 68 5.46 -3.92 -15.61
CA PHE A 68 5.42 -5.20 -14.89
C PHE A 68 4.93 -6.31 -15.82
N ASP A 69 5.75 -7.36 -15.94
CA ASP A 69 5.40 -8.54 -16.75
C ASP A 69 4.52 -9.50 -15.94
N TRP A 70 3.24 -9.54 -16.29
CA TRP A 70 2.28 -10.49 -15.73
C TRP A 70 2.39 -11.90 -16.34
N GLY A 71 3.20 -12.08 -17.37
CA GLY A 71 3.29 -13.32 -18.10
C GLY A 71 1.94 -13.74 -18.72
N ASN A 72 1.67 -15.04 -18.69
CA ASN A 72 0.38 -15.62 -19.14
C ASN A 72 -0.57 -15.85 -17.97
N LEU A 73 -0.61 -14.94 -17.01
CA LEU A 73 -1.41 -15.08 -15.81
C LEU A 73 -2.90 -15.25 -16.13
N SER A 74 -3.48 -16.36 -15.65
CA SER A 74 -4.91 -16.60 -15.63
C SER A 74 -5.43 -16.50 -14.20
N ARG A 75 -6.50 -15.75 -14.00
CA ARG A 75 -7.16 -15.71 -12.69
C ARG A 75 -7.81 -17.07 -12.40
N PRO A 76 -7.80 -17.53 -11.15
CA PRO A 76 -8.43 -18.79 -10.77
C PRO A 76 -9.93 -18.83 -11.07
N LEU A 77 -10.65 -17.71 -10.97
CA LEU A 77 -12.11 -17.56 -11.19
C LEU A 77 -12.92 -18.60 -10.43
N ILE A 78 -12.71 -18.66 -9.13
CA ILE A 78 -13.35 -19.61 -8.23
C ILE A 78 -14.81 -19.22 -8.01
N PRO A 79 -15.79 -20.13 -8.18
CA PRO A 79 -17.19 -19.85 -7.84
C PRO A 79 -17.32 -19.42 -6.38
N MET A 80 -18.23 -18.47 -6.11
CA MET A 80 -18.37 -17.89 -4.76
C MET A 80 -18.71 -18.94 -3.70
N GLU A 81 -19.46 -19.95 -4.05
CA GLU A 81 -19.84 -21.07 -3.17
C GLU A 81 -18.66 -21.99 -2.80
N ASP A 82 -17.58 -21.95 -3.57
CA ASP A 82 -16.37 -22.76 -3.36
C ASP A 82 -15.24 -21.96 -2.68
N LEU A 83 -15.45 -20.67 -2.40
CA LEU A 83 -14.44 -19.83 -1.78
C LEU A 83 -14.19 -20.22 -0.32
N VAL A 84 -12.93 -20.37 0.02
CA VAL A 84 -12.41 -20.45 1.39
C VAL A 84 -11.51 -19.25 1.60
N ILE A 85 -12.07 -18.18 2.15
CA ILE A 85 -11.41 -16.90 2.30
C ILE A 85 -10.67 -16.82 3.63
N TYR A 86 -9.42 -16.38 3.60
CA TYR A 86 -8.63 -16.04 4.77
C TYR A 86 -8.39 -14.54 4.80
N GLU A 87 -9.04 -13.83 5.71
CA GLU A 87 -8.78 -12.42 5.96
C GLU A 87 -7.48 -12.27 6.75
N LEU A 88 -6.57 -11.42 6.31
CA LEU A 88 -5.29 -11.22 6.96
C LEU A 88 -4.76 -9.79 6.82
N HIS A 89 -3.99 -9.37 7.80
CA HIS A 89 -3.21 -8.14 7.77
C HIS A 89 -1.79 -8.44 7.28
N VAL A 90 -1.33 -7.79 6.22
CA VAL A 90 -0.02 -8.07 5.59
C VAL A 90 1.11 -8.10 6.62
N ARG A 91 1.22 -7.04 7.44
CA ARG A 91 2.25 -6.99 8.49
C ARG A 91 1.98 -8.02 9.58
N GLY A 92 0.76 -8.08 10.10
CA GLY A 92 0.40 -8.93 11.24
C GLY A 92 0.64 -10.40 11.00
N PHE A 93 0.47 -10.86 9.76
CA PHE A 93 0.56 -12.27 9.41
C PHE A 93 1.98 -12.84 9.53
N THR A 94 3.00 -12.01 9.30
CA THR A 94 4.39 -12.51 9.25
C THR A 94 5.36 -11.78 10.17
N ILE A 95 4.96 -10.72 10.88
CA ILE A 95 5.88 -9.92 11.69
C ILE A 95 6.50 -10.66 12.87
N HIS A 96 5.80 -11.65 13.45
CA HIS A 96 6.30 -12.42 14.57
C HIS A 96 7.39 -13.40 14.10
N GLU A 97 8.43 -13.61 14.93
CA GLU A 97 9.58 -14.45 14.62
C GLU A 97 9.21 -15.91 14.26
N SER A 98 8.10 -16.42 14.81
CA SER A 98 7.60 -17.77 14.48
C SER A 98 7.16 -17.93 13.03
N SER A 99 6.99 -16.84 12.30
CA SER A 99 6.71 -16.91 10.86
C SER A 99 7.88 -17.47 10.07
N ALA A 100 9.11 -17.27 10.56
CA ALA A 100 10.36 -17.75 9.98
C ALA A 100 10.53 -17.34 8.50
N VAL A 101 10.05 -16.16 8.10
CA VAL A 101 10.21 -15.59 6.75
C VAL A 101 11.41 -14.64 6.70
N ALA A 102 11.97 -14.44 5.51
CA ALA A 102 13.12 -13.57 5.30
C ALA A 102 12.80 -12.08 5.46
N ALA A 103 11.60 -11.68 5.03
CA ALA A 103 11.13 -10.29 5.10
C ALA A 103 9.82 -10.18 5.91
N PRO A 104 9.87 -10.24 7.25
CA PRO A 104 8.67 -10.26 8.08
C PRO A 104 7.88 -8.95 7.99
N GLY A 105 6.55 -9.06 7.95
CA GLY A 105 5.64 -7.92 7.91
C GLY A 105 5.50 -7.25 6.55
N THR A 106 5.94 -7.87 5.47
CA THR A 106 5.95 -7.32 4.12
C THR A 106 5.19 -8.18 3.11
N PHE A 107 4.95 -7.66 1.90
CA PHE A 107 4.39 -8.43 0.79
C PHE A 107 5.27 -9.65 0.43
N GLU A 108 6.59 -9.51 0.46
CA GLU A 108 7.51 -10.63 0.23
C GLU A 108 7.41 -11.69 1.32
N GLY A 109 7.31 -11.29 2.60
CA GLY A 109 7.10 -12.24 3.69
C GLY A 109 5.78 -12.98 3.58
N LEU A 110 4.73 -12.32 3.10
CA LEU A 110 3.44 -12.97 2.82
C LEU A 110 3.55 -13.97 1.65
N ARG A 111 4.29 -13.64 0.59
CA ARG A 111 4.57 -14.56 -0.53
C ARG A 111 5.17 -15.88 -0.07
N GLU A 112 6.12 -15.83 0.87
CA GLU A 112 6.74 -17.04 1.44
C GLU A 112 5.72 -17.96 2.16
N LYS A 113 4.54 -17.44 2.51
CA LYS A 113 3.47 -18.18 3.19
C LYS A 113 2.40 -18.76 2.25
N ILE A 114 2.50 -18.55 0.96
CA ILE A 114 1.57 -19.16 -0.02
C ILE A 114 1.48 -20.68 0.14
N PRO A 115 2.58 -21.44 0.28
CA PRO A 115 2.48 -22.88 0.51
C PRO A 115 1.69 -23.25 1.77
N TYR A 116 1.85 -22.50 2.86
CA TYR A 116 1.10 -22.70 4.10
C TYR A 116 -0.40 -22.46 3.90
N LEU A 117 -0.78 -21.38 3.19
CA LEU A 117 -2.18 -21.08 2.89
C LEU A 117 -2.82 -22.20 2.05
N LYS A 118 -2.08 -22.75 1.10
CA LYS A 118 -2.52 -23.90 0.29
C LYS A 118 -2.71 -25.15 1.15
N GLU A 119 -1.77 -25.47 2.02
CA GLU A 119 -1.86 -26.62 2.93
C GLU A 119 -3.08 -26.49 3.86
N LEU A 120 -3.40 -25.27 4.28
CA LEU A 120 -4.58 -24.97 5.09
C LEU A 120 -5.90 -25.11 4.30
N GLY A 121 -5.84 -25.20 2.96
CA GLY A 121 -7.01 -25.30 2.10
C GLY A 121 -7.62 -23.95 1.73
N VAL A 122 -6.91 -22.87 1.94
CA VAL A 122 -7.33 -21.51 1.53
C VAL A 122 -7.17 -21.36 0.02
N ASN A 123 -8.21 -20.84 -0.63
CA ASN A 123 -8.18 -20.53 -2.07
C ASN A 123 -8.47 -19.05 -2.39
N ALA A 124 -8.66 -18.23 -1.34
CA ALA A 124 -8.75 -16.79 -1.46
C ALA A 124 -8.16 -16.12 -0.23
N VAL A 125 -7.44 -15.03 -0.42
CA VAL A 125 -7.01 -14.14 0.67
C VAL A 125 -7.70 -12.79 0.55
N GLU A 126 -8.22 -12.28 1.65
CA GLU A 126 -8.70 -10.92 1.77
C GLU A 126 -7.67 -10.12 2.54
N LEU A 127 -7.03 -9.18 1.86
CA LEU A 127 -6.02 -8.33 2.47
C LEU A 127 -6.69 -7.13 3.13
N MET A 128 -6.58 -7.02 4.47
CA MET A 128 -6.88 -5.78 5.18
C MET A 128 -6.14 -4.62 4.50
N PRO A 129 -6.53 -3.35 4.71
CA PRO A 129 -6.08 -2.25 3.87
C PRO A 129 -4.60 -2.26 3.52
N ILE A 130 -4.31 -2.28 2.23
CA ILE A 130 -2.95 -2.30 1.66
C ILE A 130 -2.56 -0.97 1.00
N PHE A 131 -3.48 -0.02 0.92
CA PHE A 131 -3.17 1.31 0.41
C PHE A 131 -2.34 2.11 1.40
N GLU A 132 -1.64 3.14 0.90
CA GLU A 132 -0.83 4.00 1.77
C GLU A 132 -1.68 4.65 2.85
N PHE A 133 -1.28 4.48 4.09
CA PHE A 133 -1.81 5.17 5.27
C PHE A 133 -0.67 5.55 6.22
N ASP A 134 -0.90 6.54 7.07
CA ASP A 134 0.08 6.97 8.06
C ASP A 134 -0.18 6.23 9.37
N GLU A 135 0.64 5.23 9.68
CA GLU A 135 0.54 4.47 10.93
C GLU A 135 0.88 5.31 12.15
N MET A 136 1.55 6.44 11.96
CA MET A 136 1.82 7.41 13.02
C MET A 136 0.67 8.38 13.26
N GLN A 137 -0.34 8.39 12.39
CA GLN A 137 -1.54 9.18 12.59
C GLN A 137 -2.26 8.68 13.85
N ASP A 138 -2.56 9.62 14.77
CA ASP A 138 -3.17 9.30 16.07
C ASP A 138 -2.34 8.33 16.94
N ALA A 139 -1.05 8.17 16.64
CA ALA A 139 -0.15 7.39 17.47
C ALA A 139 -0.10 7.94 18.89
N ARG A 140 -0.25 7.05 19.87
CA ARG A 140 -0.31 7.41 21.29
C ARG A 140 0.36 6.38 22.17
N GLN A 141 0.72 6.78 23.36
CA GLN A 141 1.22 5.86 24.39
C GLN A 141 0.11 5.50 25.39
N VAL A 142 -0.01 4.22 25.69
CA VAL A 142 -0.89 3.69 26.75
C VAL A 142 -0.05 2.74 27.59
N ASP A 143 0.05 3.01 28.88
CA ASP A 143 0.84 2.22 29.85
C ASP A 143 2.29 1.95 29.40
N GLY A 144 2.91 2.96 28.77
CA GLY A 144 4.28 2.87 28.26
C GLY A 144 4.43 2.13 26.91
N VAL A 145 3.34 1.62 26.35
CA VAL A 145 3.32 0.96 25.04
C VAL A 145 2.92 1.95 23.96
N GLN A 146 3.73 2.05 22.89
CA GLN A 146 3.40 2.86 21.72
C GLN A 146 2.34 2.14 20.88
N LEU A 147 1.22 2.81 20.65
CA LEU A 147 0.15 2.35 19.76
C LEU A 147 0.17 3.13 18.45
N TYR A 148 -0.13 2.44 17.37
CA TYR A 148 -0.15 2.95 16.02
C TYR A 148 -1.53 2.77 15.38
N ASN A 149 -1.79 3.50 14.29
CA ASN A 149 -2.87 3.17 13.38
C ASN A 149 -2.49 1.86 12.66
N TYR A 150 -3.04 0.76 13.13
CA TYR A 150 -2.61 -0.58 12.71
C TYR A 150 -3.38 -1.08 11.48
N TRP A 151 -4.69 -0.87 11.44
CA TRP A 151 -5.56 -1.46 10.43
C TRP A 151 -5.53 -0.77 9.08
N GLY A 152 -5.23 0.53 9.05
CA GLY A 152 -5.02 1.26 7.80
C GLY A 152 -6.28 1.78 7.11
N TYR A 153 -7.43 1.82 7.78
CA TYR A 153 -8.68 2.31 7.17
C TYR A 153 -8.72 3.83 6.95
N ASN A 154 -7.76 4.58 7.48
CA ASN A 154 -7.62 6.01 7.20
C ASN A 154 -6.59 6.22 6.08
N THR A 155 -7.03 6.10 4.85
CA THR A 155 -6.19 6.04 3.65
C THR A 155 -5.63 7.41 3.26
N VAL A 156 -4.33 7.47 2.99
CA VAL A 156 -3.64 8.65 2.42
C VAL A 156 -3.79 8.68 0.90
N SER A 157 -3.66 7.52 0.24
CA SER A 157 -3.76 7.41 -1.21
C SER A 157 -4.44 6.09 -1.59
N PHE A 158 -5.54 6.18 -2.35
CA PHE A 158 -6.39 5.03 -2.71
C PHE A 158 -5.86 4.18 -3.86
N PHE A 159 -4.76 4.56 -4.50
CA PHE A 159 -4.20 3.83 -5.64
C PHE A 159 -2.74 3.44 -5.45
N ALA A 160 -2.11 3.86 -4.35
CA ALA A 160 -0.73 3.56 -4.04
C ALA A 160 -0.67 2.51 -2.91
N PRO A 161 0.08 1.40 -3.10
CA PRO A 161 0.33 0.45 -2.02
C PRO A 161 1.10 1.07 -0.87
N ASN A 162 0.91 0.54 0.33
CA ASN A 162 1.60 1.02 1.53
C ASN A 162 3.11 0.75 1.41
N THR A 163 3.88 1.81 1.53
CA THR A 163 5.34 1.79 1.37
C THR A 163 6.04 0.99 2.48
N SER A 164 5.47 0.94 3.69
CA SER A 164 6.04 0.18 4.81
C SER A 164 5.80 -1.34 4.70
N TYR A 165 4.99 -1.79 3.73
CA TYR A 165 4.82 -3.21 3.41
C TYR A 165 5.81 -3.73 2.37
N ALA A 166 6.69 -2.88 1.85
CA ALA A 166 7.80 -3.32 1.01
C ALA A 166 8.94 -3.90 1.85
N SER A 167 9.67 -4.85 1.29
CA SER A 167 10.85 -5.46 1.92
C SER A 167 12.12 -4.61 1.77
N GLY A 168 12.04 -3.45 1.16
CA GLY A 168 13.14 -2.50 0.94
C GLY A 168 12.63 -1.12 0.55
N VAL A 169 13.54 -0.21 0.29
CA VAL A 169 13.28 1.22 0.10
C VAL A 169 13.47 1.70 -1.34
N GLU A 170 13.69 0.80 -2.27
CA GLU A 170 13.90 1.12 -3.67
C GLU A 170 12.63 1.73 -4.28
N TYR A 171 12.84 2.56 -5.28
CA TYR A 171 11.77 3.32 -5.92
C TYR A 171 10.64 2.41 -6.44
N ASN A 172 9.41 2.66 -5.98
CA ASN A 172 8.18 1.89 -6.33
C ASN A 172 8.26 0.38 -6.05
N ARG A 173 9.09 -0.04 -5.13
CA ARG A 173 9.26 -1.46 -4.77
C ARG A 173 7.97 -2.07 -4.24
N GLU A 174 7.23 -1.33 -3.42
CA GLU A 174 5.94 -1.73 -2.85
C GLU A 174 4.93 -2.17 -3.91
N GLY A 175 4.86 -1.42 -5.02
CA GLY A 175 3.97 -1.75 -6.13
C GLY A 175 4.37 -3.03 -6.86
N ASN A 176 5.66 -3.25 -7.05
CA ASN A 176 6.18 -4.45 -7.70
C ASN A 176 6.04 -5.68 -6.81
N GLU A 177 6.28 -5.55 -5.51
CA GLU A 177 6.10 -6.66 -4.57
C GLU A 177 4.63 -7.07 -4.43
N LEU A 178 3.71 -6.11 -4.37
CA LEU A 178 2.27 -6.41 -4.37
C LEU A 178 1.85 -7.14 -5.66
N LYS A 179 2.32 -6.69 -6.82
CA LYS A 179 2.03 -7.35 -8.10
C LYS A 179 2.56 -8.79 -8.13
N ARG A 180 3.77 -9.03 -7.63
CA ARG A 180 4.34 -10.38 -7.52
C ARG A 180 3.54 -11.25 -6.55
N LEU A 181 3.13 -10.71 -5.41
CA LEU A 181 2.27 -11.43 -4.48
C LEU A 181 0.97 -11.89 -5.15
N ILE A 182 0.30 -10.98 -5.88
CA ILE A 182 -0.94 -11.31 -6.61
C ILE A 182 -0.67 -12.36 -7.69
N GLN A 183 0.41 -12.21 -8.44
CA GLN A 183 0.80 -13.18 -9.48
C GLN A 183 1.01 -14.57 -8.89
N ASP A 184 1.84 -14.66 -7.84
CA ASP A 184 2.15 -15.95 -7.20
C ASP A 184 0.92 -16.57 -6.52
N CYS A 185 0.05 -15.78 -5.90
CA CYS A 185 -1.23 -16.26 -5.38
C CYS A 185 -2.06 -16.90 -6.49
N ASN A 186 -2.27 -16.19 -7.60
CA ASN A 186 -3.08 -16.67 -8.72
C ASN A 186 -2.48 -17.92 -9.37
N GLU A 187 -1.17 -17.98 -9.57
CA GLU A 187 -0.46 -19.17 -10.08
C GLU A 187 -0.62 -20.39 -9.15
N ASN A 188 -0.85 -20.14 -7.87
CA ASN A 188 -1.11 -21.16 -6.87
C ASN A 188 -2.59 -21.46 -6.62
N GLY A 189 -3.49 -20.90 -7.43
CA GLY A 189 -4.93 -21.12 -7.33
C GLY A 189 -5.58 -20.35 -6.17
N ILE A 190 -4.96 -19.25 -5.72
CA ILE A 190 -5.48 -18.38 -4.64
C ILE A 190 -5.88 -17.05 -5.26
N GLU A 191 -7.12 -16.63 -5.07
CA GLU A 191 -7.58 -15.29 -5.41
C GLU A 191 -7.15 -14.27 -4.36
N VAL A 192 -6.99 -13.00 -4.77
CA VAL A 192 -6.65 -11.91 -3.87
C VAL A 192 -7.76 -10.87 -3.91
N TYR A 193 -8.36 -10.63 -2.76
CA TYR A 193 -9.36 -9.59 -2.53
C TYR A 193 -8.73 -8.47 -1.69
N LEU A 194 -9.19 -7.25 -1.90
CA LEU A 194 -8.74 -6.09 -1.14
C LEU A 194 -9.89 -5.55 -0.30
N ASP A 195 -9.70 -5.46 1.00
CA ASP A 195 -10.61 -4.76 1.90
C ASP A 195 -10.40 -3.25 1.76
N VAL A 196 -11.46 -2.53 1.43
CA VAL A 196 -11.40 -1.11 1.09
C VAL A 196 -12.55 -0.32 1.71
N VAL A 197 -12.25 0.90 2.14
CA VAL A 197 -13.23 1.87 2.62
C VAL A 197 -13.09 3.15 1.81
N PHE A 198 -14.16 3.53 1.09
CA PHE A 198 -14.18 4.71 0.21
C PHE A 198 -15.09 5.83 0.71
N ASN A 199 -15.52 5.81 1.95
CA ASN A 199 -16.50 6.75 2.49
C ASN A 199 -15.89 7.93 3.28
N HIS A 200 -14.59 7.99 3.43
CA HIS A 200 -13.87 9.09 4.12
C HIS A 200 -12.47 9.28 3.61
#